data_83960f0dfc5b0462516df4bcaa12b374
#
_entry.id   83960f0dfc5b0462516df4bcaa12b374
#
_cell.length_a   1.000
_cell.length_b   1.000
_cell.length_c   1.000
_cell.angle_alpha   90.00
_cell.angle_beta   90.00
_cell.angle_gamma   90.00
#
_symmetry.space_group_name_H-M   'P 1'
#
loop_
_entity.id
_entity.type
_entity.pdbx_description
1 polymer ?
#
loop_
_entity_poly.entity_id
_entity_poly.type
_entity_poly.pdbx_seq_one_letter_code
_entity_poly.pdbx_strand_id
1 'polypeptide(L)'
;MNDLTAKLSQEQTTLLSTMAQQYLMEDVWPVWSFTVDTLDNYGLDAGTLIRSLPRVGSPGHFGPSYGLTSHNGSYIADEDRPALTIAACLHLPELEPYVGDPFLRVLHTLIGMQRSASISTQEATRPRFTLADIERELPGLPKRFVARLPGVLALEPATWGGSSGGAAAEGTWWRELRREIRQYKEAKTLHTYVQTTARLITAQASEIPGAAPVMPAPATSAAPGPYVDEALIAALEAKDTTLQRDKLLALVGELNANHADRHTYACQMLLRAILDHVPPAFGHRTFDQVVANVPFGQTDKAYIKKLTAFRNSGDDALHRPMSTKPSRLNMDDLPPRTYINVLLQGVLDSLPPVPQPTSHVGGA
;
A
#
# COMPACT_ATOMS: atom_id res chain seq x y z
N MET A 1 -6.01 -7.40 16.12
CA MET A 1 -4.64 -7.72 15.66
C MET A 1 -4.80 -8.87 14.69
N ASN A 2 -4.57 -8.65 13.41
CA ASN A 2 -4.68 -9.71 12.42
C ASN A 2 -3.49 -10.66 12.61
N ASP A 3 -3.76 -11.82 13.18
CA ASP A 3 -2.75 -12.85 13.43
C ASP A 3 -2.54 -13.65 12.14
N LEU A 4 -1.36 -13.52 11.53
CA LEU A 4 -0.99 -14.26 10.32
C LEU A 4 -0.89 -15.78 10.55
N THR A 5 -0.86 -16.21 11.82
CA THR A 5 -0.80 -17.61 12.19
C THR A 5 -2.16 -18.20 12.59
N ALA A 6 -3.21 -17.36 12.60
CA ALA A 6 -4.56 -17.79 12.91
C ALA A 6 -5.11 -18.72 11.82
N LYS A 7 -5.94 -19.70 12.24
CA LYS A 7 -6.57 -20.64 11.31
C LYS A 7 -7.44 -19.89 10.30
N LEU A 8 -7.21 -20.16 9.02
CA LEU A 8 -8.01 -19.61 7.92
C LEU A 8 -9.35 -20.34 7.79
N SER A 9 -10.33 -19.67 7.18
CA SER A 9 -11.55 -20.33 6.72
C SER A 9 -11.25 -21.31 5.58
N GLN A 10 -12.17 -22.24 5.34
CA GLN A 10 -12.06 -23.18 4.22
C GLN A 10 -11.96 -22.43 2.87
N GLU A 11 -12.74 -21.36 2.71
CA GLU A 11 -12.78 -20.55 1.50
C GLU A 11 -11.47 -19.79 1.28
N GLN A 12 -10.89 -19.19 2.35
CA GLN A 12 -9.57 -18.56 2.30
C GLN A 12 -8.46 -19.56 1.94
N THR A 13 -8.54 -20.76 2.50
CA THR A 13 -7.58 -21.83 2.16
C THR A 13 -7.74 -22.24 0.70
N THR A 14 -8.98 -22.36 0.19
CA THR A 14 -9.23 -22.67 -1.23
C THR A 14 -8.63 -21.64 -2.16
N LEU A 15 -8.77 -20.34 -1.87
CA LEU A 15 -8.11 -19.28 -2.64
C LEU A 15 -6.59 -19.47 -2.68
N LEU A 16 -5.95 -19.64 -1.53
CA LEU A 16 -4.49 -19.79 -1.46
C LEU A 16 -4.02 -21.06 -2.17
N SER A 17 -4.74 -22.18 -2.02
CA SER A 17 -4.43 -23.45 -2.67
C SER A 17 -4.56 -23.35 -4.20
N THR A 18 -5.57 -22.64 -4.72
CA THR A 18 -5.72 -22.38 -6.15
C THR A 18 -4.50 -21.66 -6.72
N MET A 19 -4.04 -20.61 -6.02
CA MET A 19 -2.84 -19.88 -6.42
C MET A 19 -1.56 -20.74 -6.33
N ALA A 20 -1.43 -21.51 -5.23
CA ALA A 20 -0.27 -22.35 -4.98
C ALA A 20 -0.13 -23.49 -5.98
N GLN A 21 -1.24 -24.12 -6.37
CA GLN A 21 -1.23 -25.26 -7.27
C GLN A 21 -0.63 -24.93 -8.63
N GLN A 22 -1.04 -23.83 -9.25
CA GLN A 22 -0.46 -23.41 -10.53
C GLN A 22 1.02 -23.06 -10.39
N TYR A 23 1.39 -22.35 -9.33
CA TYR A 23 2.80 -22.02 -9.07
C TYR A 23 3.67 -23.27 -8.89
N LEU A 24 3.19 -24.29 -8.19
CA LEU A 24 3.92 -25.54 -8.00
C LEU A 24 4.09 -26.33 -9.30
N MET A 25 3.11 -26.25 -10.22
CA MET A 25 3.15 -26.95 -11.49
C MET A 25 4.02 -26.24 -12.54
N GLU A 26 3.84 -24.92 -12.68
CA GLU A 26 4.32 -24.14 -13.82
C GLU A 26 5.45 -23.14 -13.47
N ASP A 27 5.84 -23.00 -12.21
CA ASP A 27 6.80 -22.00 -11.71
C ASP A 27 6.38 -20.54 -11.89
N VAL A 28 5.12 -20.29 -12.22
CA VAL A 28 4.56 -18.95 -12.46
C VAL A 28 3.27 -18.80 -11.66
N TRP A 29 3.13 -17.67 -10.98
CA TRP A 29 1.87 -17.34 -10.31
C TRP A 29 0.75 -17.19 -11.32
N PRO A 30 -0.48 -17.64 -11.00
CA PRO A 30 -1.63 -17.49 -11.89
C PRO A 30 -1.90 -16.02 -12.21
N VAL A 31 -2.40 -15.74 -13.40
CA VAL A 31 -3.05 -14.48 -13.66
C VAL A 31 -4.32 -14.38 -12.81
N TRP A 32 -4.68 -13.16 -12.40
CA TRP A 32 -5.79 -12.98 -11.49
C TRP A 32 -7.11 -13.48 -12.07
N SER A 33 -7.38 -13.24 -13.35
CA SER A 33 -8.56 -13.77 -14.04
C SER A 33 -8.72 -15.28 -13.91
N PHE A 34 -7.60 -16.04 -14.06
CA PHE A 34 -7.65 -17.50 -13.85
C PHE A 34 -8.06 -17.88 -12.43
N THR A 35 -7.56 -17.14 -11.42
CA THR A 35 -7.93 -17.37 -10.02
C THR A 35 -9.40 -17.06 -9.79
N VAL A 36 -9.90 -15.96 -10.35
CA VAL A 36 -11.32 -15.57 -10.29
C VAL A 36 -12.18 -16.65 -10.94
N ASP A 37 -11.94 -17.00 -12.19
CA ASP A 37 -12.72 -18.00 -12.94
C ASP A 37 -12.74 -19.36 -12.21
N THR A 38 -11.61 -19.76 -11.62
CA THR A 38 -11.53 -21.01 -10.86
C THR A 38 -12.40 -20.97 -9.62
N LEU A 39 -12.38 -19.87 -8.87
CA LEU A 39 -13.16 -19.73 -7.63
C LEU A 39 -14.64 -19.52 -7.91
N ASP A 40 -15.00 -18.84 -8.99
CA ASP A 40 -16.39 -18.68 -9.42
C ASP A 40 -17.07 -20.04 -9.69
N ASN A 41 -16.34 -21.04 -10.18
CA ASN A 41 -16.84 -22.40 -10.34
C ASN A 41 -17.21 -23.07 -9.00
N TYR A 42 -16.68 -22.58 -7.88
CA TYR A 42 -17.05 -22.99 -6.53
C TYR A 42 -18.05 -22.04 -5.87
N GLY A 43 -18.53 -21.02 -6.57
CA GLY A 43 -19.42 -19.99 -6.01
C GLY A 43 -18.72 -19.05 -5.02
N LEU A 44 -17.42 -18.84 -5.16
CA LEU A 44 -16.60 -18.05 -4.26
C LEU A 44 -16.12 -16.75 -4.94
N ASP A 45 -16.33 -15.63 -4.29
CA ASP A 45 -15.82 -14.32 -4.75
C ASP A 45 -14.35 -14.12 -4.37
N ALA A 46 -13.46 -14.26 -5.36
CA ALA A 46 -12.01 -14.13 -5.19
C ALA A 46 -11.60 -12.76 -4.62
N GLY A 47 -12.27 -11.70 -5.07
CA GLY A 47 -11.98 -10.33 -4.65
C GLY A 47 -12.29 -10.10 -3.16
N THR A 48 -13.41 -10.62 -2.68
CA THR A 48 -13.76 -10.57 -1.26
C THR A 48 -12.81 -11.43 -0.42
N LEU A 49 -12.50 -12.63 -0.90
CA LEU A 49 -11.62 -13.55 -0.17
C LEU A 49 -10.21 -12.99 0.01
N ILE A 50 -9.59 -12.46 -1.05
CA ILE A 50 -8.21 -11.93 -0.94
C ILE A 50 -8.15 -10.71 -0.01
N ARG A 51 -9.18 -9.87 0.02
CA ARG A 51 -9.28 -8.74 0.97
C ARG A 51 -9.50 -9.19 2.41
N SER A 52 -10.11 -10.34 2.62
CA SER A 52 -10.35 -10.91 3.96
C SER A 52 -9.15 -11.61 4.57
N LEU A 53 -8.08 -11.84 3.81
CA LEU A 53 -6.87 -12.49 4.31
C LEU A 53 -6.20 -11.67 5.42
N PRO A 54 -5.65 -12.33 6.46
CA PRO A 54 -4.96 -11.65 7.54
C PRO A 54 -3.74 -10.88 7.04
N ARG A 55 -3.53 -9.70 7.62
CA ARG A 55 -2.43 -8.80 7.29
C ARG A 55 -2.01 -7.99 8.51
N VAL A 56 -0.73 -7.67 8.64
CA VAL A 56 -0.17 -6.82 9.70
C VAL A 56 0.43 -5.53 9.11
N GLY A 57 0.56 -4.51 9.94
CA GLY A 57 1.07 -3.20 9.53
C GLY A 57 -0.02 -2.23 9.13
N SER A 58 0.37 -1.17 8.44
CA SER A 58 -0.55 -0.13 8.02
C SER A 58 -1.38 -0.58 6.81
N PRO A 59 -2.71 -0.53 6.86
CA PRO A 59 -3.51 -0.66 5.66
C PRO A 59 -3.30 0.59 4.78
N GLY A 60 -2.63 0.44 3.64
CA GLY A 60 -2.38 1.53 2.70
C GLY A 60 -0.93 1.95 2.57
N HIS A 61 -0.67 3.06 1.85
CA HIS A 61 0.68 3.47 1.40
C HIS A 61 1.62 4.06 2.47
N PHE A 62 1.19 4.19 3.71
CA PHE A 62 1.92 4.94 4.73
C PHE A 62 2.71 4.12 5.72
N GLY A 63 2.98 2.91 5.40
CA GLY A 63 3.81 2.11 6.26
C GLY A 63 4.01 0.72 5.71
N PRO A 64 4.97 0.00 6.25
CA PRO A 64 5.18 -1.38 5.87
C PRO A 64 3.95 -2.20 6.24
N SER A 65 3.55 -3.08 5.34
CA SER A 65 2.51 -4.09 5.57
C SER A 65 3.00 -5.45 5.10
N TYR A 66 2.51 -6.51 5.71
CA TYR A 66 2.83 -7.87 5.34
C TYR A 66 1.62 -8.79 5.55
N GLY A 67 1.38 -9.71 4.64
CA GLY A 67 0.25 -10.63 4.68
C GLY A 67 0.56 -11.94 3.98
N LEU A 68 -0.46 -12.72 3.68
CA LEU A 68 -0.32 -14.02 3.00
C LEU A 68 -0.09 -13.88 1.50
N THR A 69 -0.37 -12.70 0.93
CA THR A 69 -0.18 -12.40 -0.49
C THR A 69 0.63 -11.12 -0.68
N SER A 70 1.28 -10.98 -1.85
CA SER A 70 1.94 -9.74 -2.27
C SER A 70 0.97 -8.58 -2.41
N HIS A 71 -0.31 -8.88 -2.54
CA HIS A 71 -1.37 -7.92 -2.71
C HIS A 71 -1.86 -7.39 -1.37
N ASN A 72 -2.06 -6.08 -1.25
CA ASN A 72 -2.39 -5.40 0.01
C ASN A 72 -3.87 -5.01 0.16
N GLY A 73 -4.76 -5.60 -0.66
CA GLY A 73 -6.20 -5.34 -0.62
C GLY A 73 -6.69 -4.29 -1.61
N SER A 74 -5.80 -3.68 -2.43
CA SER A 74 -6.13 -2.83 -3.56
C SER A 74 -6.72 -3.65 -4.74
N TYR A 75 -7.16 -2.98 -5.78
CA TYR A 75 -7.63 -3.63 -7.00
C TYR A 75 -6.53 -4.50 -7.64
N ILE A 76 -6.93 -5.67 -8.17
CA ILE A 76 -6.07 -6.56 -8.93
C ILE A 76 -6.63 -6.61 -10.35
N ALA A 77 -5.84 -6.22 -11.33
CA ALA A 77 -6.24 -6.35 -12.73
C ALA A 77 -6.19 -7.82 -13.18
N ASP A 78 -6.97 -8.16 -14.19
CA ASP A 78 -7.12 -9.54 -14.67
C ASP A 78 -5.79 -10.18 -15.09
N GLU A 79 -4.87 -9.39 -15.63
CA GLU A 79 -3.53 -9.80 -16.05
C GLU A 79 -2.48 -9.82 -14.93
N ASP A 80 -2.79 -9.24 -13.77
CA ASP A 80 -1.87 -9.23 -12.62
C ASP A 80 -1.64 -10.66 -12.10
N ARG A 81 -0.48 -10.86 -11.50
CA ARG A 81 -0.09 -12.14 -10.90
C ARG A 81 0.20 -11.96 -9.42
N PRO A 82 -0.85 -11.90 -8.56
CA PRO A 82 -0.63 -11.84 -7.13
C PRO A 82 0.12 -13.09 -6.67
N ALA A 83 1.18 -12.88 -5.89
CA ALA A 83 2.03 -13.95 -5.40
C ALA A 83 1.75 -14.24 -3.93
N LEU A 84 2.01 -15.48 -3.48
CA LEU A 84 1.98 -15.84 -2.07
C LEU A 84 3.30 -15.46 -1.40
N THR A 85 3.23 -15.01 -0.16
CA THR A 85 4.40 -14.75 0.69
C THR A 85 4.79 -16.02 1.47
N ILE A 86 5.92 -15.99 2.16
CA ILE A 86 6.32 -17.09 3.03
C ILE A 86 5.29 -17.36 4.15
N ALA A 87 4.57 -16.34 4.59
CA ALA A 87 3.50 -16.54 5.58
C ALA A 87 2.39 -17.49 5.10
N ALA A 88 2.12 -17.57 3.81
CA ALA A 88 1.14 -18.50 3.25
C ALA A 88 1.55 -19.97 3.43
N CYS A 89 2.86 -20.25 3.49
CA CYS A 89 3.35 -21.63 3.71
C CYS A 89 2.89 -22.22 5.04
N LEU A 90 2.54 -21.40 6.04
CA LEU A 90 1.97 -21.89 7.30
C LEU A 90 0.59 -22.53 7.16
N HIS A 91 -0.13 -22.15 6.10
CA HIS A 91 -1.51 -22.55 5.82
C HIS A 91 -1.61 -23.57 4.69
N LEU A 92 -0.50 -23.78 3.98
CA LEU A 92 -0.38 -24.64 2.80
C LEU A 92 0.80 -25.60 2.97
N PRO A 93 0.60 -26.74 3.64
CA PRO A 93 1.68 -27.71 3.88
C PRO A 93 2.38 -28.18 2.61
N GLU A 94 1.70 -28.15 1.47
CA GLU A 94 2.26 -28.47 0.15
C GLU A 94 3.34 -27.48 -0.32
N LEU A 95 3.35 -26.24 0.18
CA LEU A 95 4.40 -25.25 -0.15
C LEU A 95 5.63 -25.36 0.77
N GLU A 96 5.48 -25.91 1.96
CA GLU A 96 6.56 -25.92 2.97
C GLU A 96 7.84 -26.57 2.46
N PRO A 97 7.84 -27.78 1.87
CA PRO A 97 9.08 -28.42 1.41
C PRO A 97 9.68 -27.77 0.16
N TYR A 98 8.90 -27.06 -0.65
CA TYR A 98 9.35 -26.49 -1.92
C TYR A 98 9.73 -25.01 -1.83
N VAL A 99 9.18 -24.29 -0.86
CA VAL A 99 9.38 -22.85 -0.70
C VAL A 99 9.78 -22.48 0.74
N GLY A 100 9.04 -22.95 1.72
CA GLY A 100 9.21 -22.54 3.12
C GLY A 100 10.54 -22.98 3.73
N ASP A 101 10.81 -24.28 3.74
CA ASP A 101 12.07 -24.86 4.28
C ASP A 101 13.31 -24.37 3.51
N PRO A 102 13.33 -24.38 2.16
CA PRO A 102 14.43 -23.81 1.41
C PRO A 102 14.66 -22.32 1.71
N PHE A 103 13.58 -21.54 1.89
CA PHE A 103 13.68 -20.13 2.28
C PHE A 103 14.37 -19.94 3.63
N LEU A 104 14.00 -20.74 4.65
CA LEU A 104 14.65 -20.64 5.97
C LEU A 104 16.13 -20.92 5.91
N ARG A 105 16.55 -21.91 5.11
CA ARG A 105 17.98 -22.21 4.89
C ARG A 105 18.70 -21.02 4.29
N VAL A 106 18.12 -20.40 3.25
CA VAL A 106 18.67 -19.19 2.62
C VAL A 106 18.73 -18.05 3.64
N LEU A 107 17.67 -17.78 4.40
CA LEU A 107 17.61 -16.74 5.41
C LEU A 107 18.77 -16.87 6.42
N HIS A 108 19.01 -18.06 6.95
CA HIS A 108 20.10 -18.30 7.89
C HIS A 108 21.46 -18.09 7.29
N THR A 109 21.65 -18.49 6.03
CA THR A 109 22.88 -18.23 5.28
C THR A 109 23.12 -16.73 5.09
N LEU A 110 22.10 -15.99 4.68
CA LEU A 110 22.18 -14.54 4.51
C LEU A 110 22.50 -13.80 5.84
N ILE A 111 21.94 -14.26 6.96
CA ILE A 111 22.30 -13.75 8.30
C ILE A 111 23.79 -14.00 8.59
N GLY A 112 24.28 -15.17 8.27
CA GLY A 112 25.72 -15.53 8.38
C GLY A 112 26.60 -14.62 7.53
N MET A 113 26.28 -14.45 6.27
CA MET A 113 27.02 -13.57 5.34
C MET A 113 27.04 -12.12 5.85
N GLN A 114 25.91 -11.60 6.33
CA GLN A 114 25.84 -10.26 6.86
C GLN A 114 26.69 -10.09 8.14
N ARG A 115 26.77 -11.11 9.00
CA ARG A 115 27.63 -11.10 10.20
C ARG A 115 29.11 -11.09 9.82
N SER A 116 29.53 -11.93 8.89
CA SER A 116 30.91 -12.04 8.44
C SER A 116 31.41 -10.74 7.80
N ALA A 117 30.61 -10.13 6.95
CA ALA A 117 30.94 -8.84 6.32
C ALA A 117 31.10 -7.70 7.35
N SER A 118 30.30 -7.70 8.42
CA SER A 118 30.39 -6.66 9.47
C SER A 118 31.61 -6.78 10.36
N ILE A 119 32.27 -7.93 10.38
CA ILE A 119 33.53 -8.14 11.15
C ILE A 119 34.74 -7.68 10.33
N SER A 120 34.66 -7.78 8.99
CA SER A 120 35.78 -7.55 8.09
C SER A 120 36.01 -6.09 7.69
N THR A 121 35.05 -5.20 7.90
CA THR A 121 35.14 -3.80 7.49
C THR A 121 34.65 -2.83 8.57
N GLN A 122 35.47 -1.85 8.93
CA GLN A 122 35.09 -0.71 9.80
C GLN A 122 34.10 0.24 9.12
N GLU A 123 33.98 0.20 7.79
CA GLU A 123 32.99 0.94 7.02
C GLU A 123 31.71 0.12 6.84
N ALA A 124 30.56 0.79 6.95
CA ALA A 124 29.22 0.21 6.85
C ALA A 124 28.89 -0.22 5.41
N THR A 125 29.70 -1.08 4.81
CA THR A 125 29.40 -1.69 3.52
C THR A 125 28.21 -2.63 3.68
N ARG A 126 27.21 -2.45 2.83
CA ARG A 126 26.10 -3.40 2.70
C ARG A 126 26.59 -4.54 1.80
N PRO A 127 26.82 -5.75 2.34
CA PRO A 127 27.32 -6.84 1.52
C PRO A 127 26.27 -7.16 0.45
N ARG A 128 26.76 -7.37 -0.78
CA ARG A 128 25.95 -7.84 -1.89
C ARG A 128 26.04 -9.35 -1.99
N PHE A 129 25.01 -9.97 -2.48
CA PHE A 129 24.99 -11.39 -2.83
C PHE A 129 24.22 -11.62 -4.12
N THR A 130 24.56 -12.71 -4.79
CA THR A 130 23.99 -13.17 -6.06
C THR A 130 23.38 -14.55 -5.89
N LEU A 131 22.67 -15.06 -6.90
CA LEU A 131 22.23 -16.46 -6.91
C LEU A 131 23.42 -17.44 -6.83
N ALA A 132 24.53 -17.15 -7.51
CA ALA A 132 25.74 -17.97 -7.47
C ALA A 132 26.34 -18.05 -6.07
N ASP A 133 26.24 -16.98 -5.26
CA ASP A 133 26.69 -17.01 -3.87
C ASP A 133 25.81 -17.96 -3.04
N ILE A 134 24.49 -17.92 -3.24
CA ILE A 134 23.56 -18.83 -2.57
C ILE A 134 23.79 -20.29 -2.97
N GLU A 135 23.98 -20.57 -4.26
CA GLU A 135 24.27 -21.92 -4.73
C GLU A 135 25.60 -22.46 -4.18
N ARG A 136 26.61 -21.60 -4.08
CA ARG A 136 27.90 -21.97 -3.48
C ARG A 136 27.79 -22.31 -2.01
N GLU A 137 27.06 -21.51 -1.23
CA GLU A 137 26.89 -21.69 0.22
C GLU A 137 25.90 -22.83 0.56
N LEU A 138 24.94 -23.08 -0.34
CA LEU A 138 23.87 -24.08 -0.18
C LEU A 138 23.74 -24.97 -1.42
N PRO A 139 24.74 -25.79 -1.74
CA PRO A 139 24.73 -26.60 -2.98
C PRO A 139 23.61 -27.64 -3.03
N GLY A 140 22.97 -27.94 -1.90
CA GLY A 140 21.83 -28.86 -1.84
C GLY A 140 20.45 -28.21 -1.96
N LEU A 141 20.34 -26.96 -2.38
CA LEU A 141 19.04 -26.38 -2.68
C LEU A 141 18.47 -26.91 -4.00
N PRO A 142 17.15 -27.15 -4.06
CA PRO A 142 16.50 -27.52 -5.32
C PRO A 142 16.73 -26.43 -6.38
N LYS A 143 17.22 -26.80 -7.57
CA LYS A 143 17.46 -25.83 -8.68
C LYS A 143 16.22 -24.99 -9.00
N ARG A 144 15.06 -25.62 -8.97
CA ARG A 144 13.77 -24.96 -9.20
C ARG A 144 13.49 -23.88 -8.17
N PHE A 145 13.84 -24.10 -6.89
CA PHE A 145 13.71 -23.06 -5.85
C PHE A 145 14.71 -21.93 -6.08
N VAL A 146 15.96 -22.21 -6.46
CA VAL A 146 16.96 -21.18 -6.75
C VAL A 146 16.49 -20.25 -7.87
N ALA A 147 15.89 -20.79 -8.93
CA ALA A 147 15.32 -20.02 -10.01
C ALA A 147 14.17 -19.09 -9.54
N ARG A 148 13.38 -19.52 -8.54
CA ARG A 148 12.27 -18.75 -7.94
C ARG A 148 12.73 -17.71 -6.90
N LEU A 149 13.93 -17.88 -6.37
CA LEU A 149 14.43 -17.12 -5.22
C LEU A 149 14.34 -15.60 -5.37
N PRO A 150 14.63 -15.00 -6.55
CA PRO A 150 14.44 -13.56 -6.74
C PRO A 150 13.02 -13.07 -6.43
N GLY A 151 12.02 -13.77 -6.90
CA GLY A 151 10.61 -13.46 -6.64
C GLY A 151 10.23 -13.64 -5.17
N VAL A 152 10.67 -14.74 -4.56
CA VAL A 152 10.43 -15.01 -3.13
C VAL A 152 11.04 -13.92 -2.26
N LEU A 153 12.32 -13.59 -2.46
CA LEU A 153 13.01 -12.58 -1.66
C LEU A 153 12.46 -11.16 -1.87
N ALA A 154 11.86 -10.90 -3.03
CA ALA A 154 11.24 -9.60 -3.29
C ALA A 154 10.05 -9.30 -2.39
N LEU A 155 9.37 -10.34 -1.91
CA LEU A 155 8.17 -10.23 -1.08
C LEU A 155 8.47 -10.23 0.41
N GLU A 156 9.68 -10.65 0.82
CA GLU A 156 9.98 -10.92 2.22
C GLU A 156 10.71 -9.77 2.91
N PRO A 157 10.12 -9.18 3.99
CA PRO A 157 10.69 -8.04 4.72
C PRO A 157 12.09 -8.26 5.26
N ALA A 158 12.42 -9.51 5.65
CA ALA A 158 13.75 -9.88 6.12
C ALA A 158 14.86 -9.57 5.11
N THR A 159 14.52 -9.55 3.82
CA THR A 159 15.46 -9.34 2.72
C THR A 159 15.28 -7.98 2.04
N TRP A 160 14.43 -7.12 2.56
CA TRP A 160 14.31 -5.74 2.09
C TRP A 160 15.63 -5.01 2.31
N GLY A 161 16.30 -4.69 1.25
CA GLY A 161 17.55 -3.97 1.38
C GLY A 161 18.29 -3.83 0.08
N GLY A 162 18.36 -2.63 -0.44
CA GLY A 162 19.07 -2.34 -1.66
C GLY A 162 18.26 -2.66 -2.92
N SER A 163 18.72 -2.14 -4.03
CA SER A 163 18.12 -2.40 -5.33
C SER A 163 18.57 -3.78 -5.80
N SER A 164 17.65 -4.67 -5.98
CA SER A 164 17.88 -5.69 -6.99
C SER A 164 17.62 -5.02 -8.33
N GLY A 165 18.57 -5.01 -9.23
CA GLY A 165 18.25 -4.75 -10.62
C GLY A 165 17.06 -5.63 -10.98
N GLY A 166 16.04 -5.07 -11.64
CA GLY A 166 14.80 -5.76 -11.99
C GLY A 166 15.01 -7.16 -12.55
N ALA A 167 13.94 -7.80 -12.97
CA ALA A 167 13.92 -9.20 -13.41
C ALA A 167 15.22 -9.63 -14.07
N ALA A 168 15.90 -10.56 -13.43
CA ALA A 168 17.24 -10.96 -13.79
C ALA A 168 17.29 -11.46 -15.24
N ALA A 169 17.95 -10.74 -16.09
CA ALA A 169 18.72 -11.43 -17.11
C ALA A 169 19.69 -12.37 -16.36
N GLU A 170 19.74 -13.64 -16.75
CA GLU A 170 20.62 -14.64 -16.13
C GLU A 170 22.01 -14.05 -15.86
N GLY A 171 22.46 -14.12 -14.62
CA GLY A 171 23.77 -13.67 -14.17
C GLY A 171 23.89 -12.23 -13.65
N THR A 172 22.87 -11.39 -13.73
CA THR A 172 22.94 -9.99 -13.27
C THR A 172 22.20 -9.70 -11.96
N TRP A 173 21.44 -10.66 -11.45
CA TRP A 173 20.66 -10.45 -10.24
C TRP A 173 21.55 -10.41 -9.00
N TRP A 174 21.36 -9.38 -8.19
CA TRP A 174 22.01 -9.23 -6.88
C TRP A 174 21.11 -8.45 -5.92
N ARG A 175 21.34 -8.64 -4.61
CA ARG A 175 20.73 -7.83 -3.55
C ARG A 175 21.77 -7.42 -2.51
N GLU A 176 21.45 -6.36 -1.77
CA GLU A 176 22.24 -5.93 -0.61
C GLU A 176 21.60 -6.45 0.67
N LEU A 177 22.42 -6.82 1.64
CA LEU A 177 21.98 -7.24 2.96
C LEU A 177 22.01 -6.04 3.92
N ARG A 178 20.87 -5.75 4.51
CA ARG A 178 20.75 -4.80 5.59
C ARG A 178 21.05 -5.47 6.94
N ARG A 179 21.43 -4.67 7.94
CA ARG A 179 21.70 -5.15 9.30
C ARG A 179 20.45 -5.72 9.97
N GLU A 180 19.29 -5.24 9.57
CA GLU A 180 17.98 -5.62 10.10
C GLU A 180 17.68 -7.11 9.91
N ILE A 181 18.28 -7.76 8.93
CA ILE A 181 18.15 -9.22 8.74
C ILE A 181 18.55 -10.01 9.99
N ARG A 182 19.44 -9.46 10.84
CA ARG A 182 19.86 -10.09 12.09
C ARG A 182 18.74 -10.25 13.13
N GLN A 183 17.66 -9.51 12.99
CA GLN A 183 16.50 -9.63 13.87
C GLN A 183 15.82 -10.98 13.72
N TYR A 184 16.08 -11.69 12.63
CA TYR A 184 15.55 -13.02 12.35
C TYR A 184 16.50 -14.16 12.80
N LYS A 185 17.55 -13.89 13.54
CA LYS A 185 18.53 -14.90 13.97
C LYS A 185 17.92 -16.09 14.75
N GLU A 186 16.81 -15.84 15.46
CA GLU A 186 16.09 -16.86 16.23
C GLU A 186 14.91 -17.51 15.46
N ALA A 187 14.66 -17.08 14.23
CA ALA A 187 13.57 -17.59 13.40
C ALA A 187 13.95 -18.94 12.77
N LYS A 188 13.90 -20.02 13.55
CA LYS A 188 14.29 -21.37 13.12
C LYS A 188 13.16 -22.14 12.43
N THR A 189 11.92 -21.68 12.52
CA THR A 189 10.75 -22.26 11.90
C THR A 189 9.97 -21.21 11.14
N LEU A 190 9.13 -21.61 10.19
CA LEU A 190 8.23 -20.70 9.48
C LEU A 190 7.35 -19.92 10.47
N HIS A 191 6.82 -20.57 11.46
CA HIS A 191 6.01 -19.94 12.50
C HIS A 191 6.77 -18.80 13.21
N THR A 192 7.98 -19.07 13.69
CA THR A 192 8.81 -18.04 14.36
C THR A 192 9.25 -16.94 13.40
N TYR A 193 9.48 -17.26 12.12
CA TYR A 193 9.75 -16.28 11.08
C TYR A 193 8.56 -15.31 10.89
N VAL A 194 7.38 -15.85 10.69
CA VAL A 194 6.14 -15.06 10.46
C VAL A 194 5.80 -14.22 11.68
N GLN A 195 5.90 -14.76 12.90
CA GLN A 195 5.69 -13.98 14.13
C GLN A 195 6.70 -12.84 14.28
N THR A 196 7.97 -13.10 13.98
CA THR A 196 9.01 -12.06 14.02
C THR A 196 8.72 -10.97 12.99
N THR A 197 8.37 -11.35 11.75
CA THR A 197 7.98 -10.42 10.69
C THR A 197 6.78 -9.58 11.11
N ALA A 198 5.72 -10.20 11.61
CA ALA A 198 4.51 -9.51 12.06
C ALA A 198 4.82 -8.47 13.15
N ARG A 199 5.64 -8.84 14.15
CA ARG A 199 6.06 -7.92 15.22
C ARG A 199 6.85 -6.73 14.68
N LEU A 200 7.81 -6.97 13.79
CA LEU A 200 8.67 -5.93 13.24
C LEU A 200 7.90 -4.96 12.35
N ILE A 201 7.03 -5.47 11.49
CA ILE A 201 6.17 -4.65 10.63
C ILE A 201 5.21 -3.82 11.48
N THR A 202 4.59 -4.40 12.50
CA THR A 202 3.70 -3.66 13.42
C THR A 202 4.46 -2.56 14.17
N ALA A 203 5.67 -2.83 14.66
CA ALA A 203 6.49 -1.83 15.32
C ALA A 203 6.86 -0.67 14.37
N GLN A 204 7.32 -0.98 13.16
CA GLN A 204 7.64 0.03 12.15
C GLN A 204 6.42 0.88 11.74
N ALA A 205 5.25 0.26 11.63
CA ALA A 205 4.02 1.00 11.35
C ALA A 205 3.64 1.95 12.49
N SER A 206 3.96 1.60 13.75
CA SER A 206 3.69 2.42 14.93
C SER A 206 4.68 3.58 15.12
N GLU A 207 5.90 3.45 14.58
CA GLU A 207 6.94 4.49 14.64
C GLU A 207 6.75 5.61 13.61
N ILE A 208 5.82 5.45 12.68
CA ILE A 208 5.50 6.50 11.69
C ILE A 208 4.71 7.61 12.37
N PRO A 209 5.24 8.85 12.46
CA PRO A 209 4.52 9.96 13.08
C PRO A 209 3.17 10.19 12.37
N GLY A 210 2.08 10.07 13.09
CA GLY A 210 0.73 10.20 12.56
C GLY A 210 -0.01 8.87 12.30
N ALA A 211 0.63 7.73 12.50
CA ALA A 211 -0.09 6.47 12.64
C ALA A 211 -0.79 6.48 14.01
N ALA A 212 -2.10 6.73 14.03
CA ALA A 212 -2.88 6.57 15.25
C ALA A 212 -2.71 5.14 15.78
N PRO A 213 -2.61 4.95 17.13
CA PRO A 213 -2.57 3.61 17.70
C PRO A 213 -3.80 2.85 17.22
N VAL A 214 -3.56 1.70 16.58
CA VAL A 214 -4.64 0.81 16.15
C VAL A 214 -5.32 0.28 17.41
N MET A 215 -6.38 0.96 17.84
CA MET A 215 -7.35 0.38 18.76
C MET A 215 -7.93 -0.88 18.06
N PRO A 216 -8.10 -2.00 18.78
CA PRO A 216 -8.75 -3.17 18.21
C PRO A 216 -10.15 -2.75 17.75
N ALA A 217 -10.36 -2.70 16.44
CA ALA A 217 -11.67 -2.47 15.87
C ALA A 217 -12.58 -3.63 16.28
N PRO A 218 -13.80 -3.36 16.77
CA PRO A 218 -14.79 -4.41 16.91
C PRO A 218 -15.02 -5.02 15.53
N ALA A 219 -15.08 -6.34 15.47
CA ALA A 219 -15.31 -7.12 14.26
C ALA A 219 -16.68 -6.76 13.65
N THR A 220 -16.68 -5.77 12.79
CA THR A 220 -17.76 -5.48 11.86
C THR A 220 -17.09 -4.98 10.59
N SER A 221 -17.19 -5.76 9.54
CA SER A 221 -16.79 -5.42 8.18
C SER A 221 -17.62 -4.21 7.72
N ALA A 222 -17.18 -3.01 8.08
CA ALA A 222 -17.68 -1.80 7.42
C ALA A 222 -16.92 -1.65 6.11
N ALA A 223 -17.62 -1.50 5.02
CA ALA A 223 -17.09 -1.04 3.74
C ALA A 223 -16.13 0.14 3.97
N PRO A 224 -15.04 0.27 3.21
CA PRO A 224 -14.14 1.41 3.34
C PRO A 224 -14.97 2.68 3.25
N GLY A 225 -14.87 3.51 4.30
CA GLY A 225 -15.63 4.77 4.39
C GLY A 225 -15.34 5.67 3.18
N PRO A 226 -16.20 6.64 2.91
CA PRO A 226 -16.05 7.55 1.77
C PRO A 226 -14.66 8.21 1.77
N TYR A 227 -14.14 8.52 0.60
CA TYR A 227 -12.81 9.11 0.45
C TYR A 227 -12.72 10.49 1.11
N VAL A 228 -13.76 11.30 0.97
CA VAL A 228 -14.00 12.52 1.74
C VAL A 228 -15.07 12.25 2.79
N ASP A 229 -14.83 12.65 4.03
CA ASP A 229 -15.70 12.37 5.16
C ASP A 229 -17.08 13.04 4.99
N GLU A 230 -18.15 12.27 5.13
CA GLU A 230 -19.53 12.77 4.98
C GLU A 230 -19.87 13.90 5.97
N ALA A 231 -19.35 13.83 7.19
CA ALA A 231 -19.52 14.90 8.17
C ALA A 231 -18.90 16.23 7.71
N LEU A 232 -17.77 16.17 7.01
CA LEU A 232 -17.10 17.34 6.44
C LEU A 232 -17.89 17.90 5.24
N ILE A 233 -18.45 17.04 4.40
CA ILE A 233 -19.32 17.44 3.29
C ILE A 233 -20.56 18.16 3.85
N ALA A 234 -21.22 17.56 4.83
CA ALA A 234 -22.39 18.15 5.48
C ALA A 234 -22.06 19.51 6.15
N ALA A 235 -20.89 19.65 6.78
CA ALA A 235 -20.44 20.91 7.37
C ALA A 235 -20.17 21.98 6.29
N LEU A 236 -19.58 21.61 5.14
CA LEU A 236 -19.40 22.50 4.00
C LEU A 236 -20.74 22.92 3.41
N GLU A 237 -21.71 22.02 3.32
CA GLU A 237 -23.06 22.29 2.84
C GLU A 237 -23.84 23.22 3.77
N ALA A 238 -23.72 23.06 5.07
CA ALA A 238 -24.41 23.86 6.07
C ALA A 238 -23.79 25.26 6.31
N LYS A 239 -22.54 25.48 5.84
CA LYS A 239 -21.82 26.74 6.11
C LYS A 239 -22.41 27.91 5.35
N ASP A 240 -22.87 28.95 6.08
CA ASP A 240 -23.26 30.20 5.45
C ASP A 240 -22.04 30.99 4.96
N THR A 241 -22.00 31.28 3.66
CA THR A 241 -20.86 31.93 3.00
C THR A 241 -21.29 32.69 1.77
N THR A 242 -20.49 33.68 1.38
CA THR A 242 -20.69 34.44 0.12
C THR A 242 -20.14 33.71 -1.10
N LEU A 243 -19.32 32.67 -0.93
CA LEU A 243 -18.76 31.88 -2.03
C LEU A 243 -19.71 30.79 -2.50
N GLN A 244 -19.80 30.61 -3.82
CA GLN A 244 -20.57 29.53 -4.44
C GLN A 244 -19.82 28.19 -4.21
N ARG A 245 -20.43 27.28 -3.49
CA ARG A 245 -19.84 25.98 -3.13
C ARG A 245 -20.42 24.78 -3.85
N ASP A 246 -21.50 24.99 -4.61
CA ASP A 246 -22.25 23.90 -5.27
C ASP A 246 -21.33 23.03 -6.14
N LYS A 247 -20.42 23.66 -6.89
CA LYS A 247 -19.45 22.95 -7.71
C LYS A 247 -18.45 22.15 -6.85
N LEU A 248 -18.00 22.68 -5.72
CA LEU A 248 -17.11 21.94 -4.81
C LEU A 248 -17.81 20.71 -4.26
N LEU A 249 -19.04 20.88 -3.79
CA LEU A 249 -19.85 19.77 -3.26
C LEU A 249 -20.12 18.70 -4.32
N ALA A 250 -20.43 19.10 -5.56
CA ALA A 250 -20.58 18.18 -6.68
C ALA A 250 -19.28 17.40 -6.97
N LEU A 251 -18.13 18.09 -7.08
CA LEU A 251 -16.83 17.46 -7.31
C LEU A 251 -16.45 16.47 -6.20
N VAL A 252 -16.74 16.81 -4.94
CA VAL A 252 -16.47 15.93 -3.80
C VAL A 252 -17.40 14.71 -3.78
N GLY A 253 -18.68 14.91 -4.08
CA GLY A 253 -19.66 13.82 -4.22
C GLY A 253 -19.28 12.84 -5.33
N GLU A 254 -18.91 13.37 -6.50
CA GLU A 254 -18.42 12.58 -7.63
C GLU A 254 -17.11 11.84 -7.30
N LEU A 255 -16.20 12.49 -6.54
CA LEU A 255 -14.97 11.85 -6.09
C LEU A 255 -15.26 10.65 -5.18
N ASN A 256 -16.19 10.79 -4.22
CA ASN A 256 -16.59 9.68 -3.36
C ASN A 256 -17.21 8.52 -4.15
N ALA A 257 -18.10 8.82 -5.09
CA ALA A 257 -18.73 7.81 -5.96
C ALA A 257 -17.69 7.07 -6.81
N ASN A 258 -16.84 7.82 -7.55
CA ASN A 258 -15.80 7.23 -8.39
C ASN A 258 -14.73 6.48 -7.58
N HIS A 259 -14.46 6.93 -6.34
CA HIS A 259 -13.56 6.20 -5.44
C HIS A 259 -14.18 4.88 -4.97
N ALA A 260 -15.46 4.85 -4.65
CA ALA A 260 -16.18 3.61 -4.30
C ALA A 260 -16.18 2.61 -5.47
N ASP A 261 -16.37 3.11 -6.70
CA ASP A 261 -16.38 2.34 -7.94
C ASP A 261 -14.95 2.10 -8.49
N ARG A 262 -13.91 2.60 -7.81
CA ARG A 262 -12.49 2.43 -8.14
C ARG A 262 -12.08 2.96 -9.53
N HIS A 263 -12.72 4.01 -10.00
CA HIS A 263 -12.42 4.68 -11.26
C HIS A 263 -11.19 5.58 -11.13
N THR A 264 -9.98 5.01 -11.24
CA THR A 264 -8.70 5.70 -10.98
C THR A 264 -8.54 7.02 -11.72
N TYR A 265 -8.76 7.01 -13.05
CA TYR A 265 -8.60 8.22 -13.86
C TYR A 265 -9.60 9.30 -13.48
N ALA A 266 -10.86 8.94 -13.24
CA ALA A 266 -11.89 9.87 -12.78
C ALA A 266 -11.51 10.48 -11.42
N CYS A 267 -11.04 9.68 -10.47
CA CYS A 267 -10.57 10.16 -9.17
C CYS A 267 -9.39 11.15 -9.30
N GLN A 268 -8.39 10.86 -10.15
CA GLN A 268 -7.26 11.73 -10.41
C GLN A 268 -7.71 13.09 -10.99
N MET A 269 -8.60 13.05 -11.99
CA MET A 269 -9.15 14.25 -12.61
C MET A 269 -9.98 15.10 -11.66
N LEU A 270 -10.82 14.46 -10.82
CA LEU A 270 -11.65 15.13 -9.83
C LEU A 270 -10.80 15.77 -8.72
N LEU A 271 -9.79 15.06 -8.24
CA LEU A 271 -8.82 15.63 -7.28
C LEU A 271 -8.13 16.86 -7.86
N ARG A 272 -7.65 16.77 -9.11
CA ARG A 272 -7.05 17.90 -9.82
C ARG A 272 -8.01 19.09 -9.90
N ALA A 273 -9.27 18.82 -10.27
CA ALA A 273 -10.31 19.85 -10.36
C ALA A 273 -10.61 20.49 -8.99
N ILE A 274 -10.63 19.71 -7.90
CA ILE A 274 -10.81 20.22 -6.53
C ILE A 274 -9.63 21.13 -6.15
N LEU A 275 -8.38 20.70 -6.38
CA LEU A 275 -7.20 21.47 -6.03
C LEU A 275 -7.15 22.83 -6.77
N ASP A 276 -7.65 22.88 -8.00
CA ASP A 276 -7.76 24.14 -8.75
C ASP A 276 -8.98 24.99 -8.36
N HIS A 277 -9.98 24.38 -7.74
CA HIS A 277 -11.23 25.07 -7.39
C HIS A 277 -11.18 25.73 -6.01
N VAL A 278 -10.45 25.19 -5.05
CA VAL A 278 -10.44 25.67 -3.65
C VAL A 278 -9.63 26.93 -3.33
N PRO A 279 -8.64 27.40 -4.13
CA PRO A 279 -7.82 28.55 -3.77
C PRO A 279 -8.58 29.83 -3.41
N PRO A 280 -9.72 30.17 -4.07
CA PRO A 280 -10.50 31.35 -3.70
C PRO A 280 -11.04 31.35 -2.27
N ALA A 281 -11.29 30.17 -1.67
CA ALA A 281 -11.71 30.07 -0.29
C ALA A 281 -10.65 30.59 0.70
N PHE A 282 -9.38 30.54 0.31
CA PHE A 282 -8.23 31.05 1.05
C PHE A 282 -7.79 32.45 0.61
N GLY A 283 -8.54 33.10 -0.28
CA GLY A 283 -8.17 34.41 -0.84
C GLY A 283 -7.02 34.37 -1.86
N HIS A 284 -6.75 33.21 -2.45
CA HIS A 284 -5.68 33.02 -3.42
C HIS A 284 -6.21 32.61 -4.80
N ARG A 285 -5.36 32.72 -5.83
CA ARG A 285 -5.72 32.37 -7.22
C ARG A 285 -5.28 30.98 -7.62
N THR A 286 -4.21 30.46 -6.99
CA THR A 286 -3.61 29.17 -7.35
C THR A 286 -3.36 28.33 -6.11
N PHE A 287 -3.35 27.01 -6.27
CA PHE A 287 -3.07 26.09 -5.18
C PHE A 287 -1.64 26.27 -4.61
N ASP A 288 -0.67 26.61 -5.44
CA ASP A 288 0.70 26.89 -5.00
C ASP A 288 0.76 28.09 -4.05
N GLN A 289 -0.06 29.12 -4.28
CA GLN A 289 -0.19 30.25 -3.37
C GLN A 289 -0.81 29.86 -2.03
N VAL A 290 -1.79 28.95 -2.04
CA VAL A 290 -2.36 28.37 -0.81
C VAL A 290 -1.28 27.66 0.00
N VAL A 291 -0.52 26.78 -0.64
CA VAL A 291 0.58 26.02 0.01
C VAL A 291 1.65 26.95 0.61
N ALA A 292 1.98 28.04 -0.09
CA ALA A 292 3.01 28.98 0.33
C ALA A 292 2.57 29.90 1.48
N ASN A 293 1.33 30.43 1.42
CA ASN A 293 0.95 31.61 2.19
C ASN A 293 -0.07 31.33 3.30
N VAL A 294 -0.86 30.23 3.22
CA VAL A 294 -1.84 29.94 4.26
C VAL A 294 -1.12 29.38 5.51
N PRO A 295 -1.40 29.92 6.71
CA PRO A 295 -0.75 29.53 7.95
C PRO A 295 -1.35 28.24 8.52
N PHE A 296 -1.24 27.12 7.79
CA PHE A 296 -1.63 25.81 8.31
C PHE A 296 -0.73 25.38 9.46
N GLY A 297 -1.26 24.53 10.35
CA GLY A 297 -0.47 23.82 11.35
C GLY A 297 0.67 23.03 10.69
N GLN A 298 1.76 22.77 11.42
CA GLN A 298 2.98 22.16 10.84
C GLN A 298 2.68 20.83 10.14
N THR A 299 1.84 19.97 10.71
CA THR A 299 1.43 18.67 10.15
C THR A 299 0.55 18.87 8.92
N ASP A 300 -0.46 19.74 9.01
CA ASP A 300 -1.40 20.02 7.92
C ASP A 300 -0.68 20.62 6.71
N LYS A 301 0.25 21.54 6.94
CA LYS A 301 1.10 22.12 5.90
C LYS A 301 1.90 21.05 5.17
N ALA A 302 2.41 20.04 5.89
CA ALA A 302 3.12 18.93 5.27
C ALA A 302 2.21 18.08 4.38
N TYR A 303 0.96 17.84 4.77
CA TYR A 303 -0.03 17.11 3.98
C TYR A 303 -0.43 17.89 2.72
N ILE A 304 -0.76 19.17 2.88
CA ILE A 304 -1.19 20.03 1.78
C ILE A 304 -0.07 20.22 0.75
N LYS A 305 1.18 20.37 1.21
CA LYS A 305 2.34 20.42 0.31
C LYS A 305 2.48 19.17 -0.56
N LYS A 306 2.17 17.99 -0.03
CA LYS A 306 2.22 16.74 -0.80
C LYS A 306 1.14 16.67 -1.89
N LEU A 307 0.00 17.34 -1.72
CA LEU A 307 -1.06 17.42 -2.74
C LEU A 307 -0.60 18.12 -4.04
N THR A 308 0.43 18.97 -3.97
CA THR A 308 1.00 19.58 -5.20
C THR A 308 1.54 18.54 -6.17
N ALA A 309 2.14 17.45 -5.67
CA ALA A 309 2.63 16.37 -6.53
C ALA A 309 1.48 15.62 -7.24
N PHE A 310 0.34 15.46 -6.57
CA PHE A 310 -0.85 14.80 -7.14
C PHE A 310 -1.55 15.64 -8.21
N ARG A 311 -1.41 16.95 -8.14
CA ARG A 311 -1.87 17.84 -9.21
C ARG A 311 -1.24 17.47 -10.55
N ASN A 312 0.06 17.19 -10.56
CA ASN A 312 0.79 16.79 -11.77
C ASN A 312 0.35 15.40 -12.30
N SER A 313 0.02 14.47 -11.41
CA SER A 313 -0.52 13.17 -11.79
C SER A 313 -1.90 13.29 -12.45
N GLY A 314 -2.74 14.19 -11.96
CA GLY A 314 -4.03 14.50 -12.59
C GLY A 314 -3.87 15.13 -14.00
N ASP A 315 -2.86 15.98 -14.19
CA ASP A 315 -2.54 16.53 -15.53
C ASP A 315 -2.09 15.42 -16.48
N ASP A 316 -1.28 14.47 -16.01
CA ASP A 316 -0.85 13.32 -16.81
C ASP A 316 -2.04 12.43 -17.19
N ALA A 317 -2.96 12.18 -16.25
CA ALA A 317 -4.18 11.41 -16.53
C ALA A 317 -5.08 12.07 -17.59
N LEU A 318 -5.13 13.41 -17.63
CA LEU A 318 -5.94 14.16 -18.59
C LEU A 318 -5.30 14.25 -19.98
N HIS A 319 -3.98 14.41 -20.06
CA HIS A 319 -3.29 14.85 -21.27
C HIS A 319 -2.35 13.82 -21.89
N ARG A 320 -2.15 12.67 -21.24
CA ARG A 320 -1.28 11.62 -21.79
C ARG A 320 -1.89 11.03 -23.06
N PRO A 321 -1.24 11.18 -24.22
CA PRO A 321 -1.74 10.55 -25.45
C PRO A 321 -1.59 9.01 -25.38
N MET A 322 -2.33 8.32 -26.23
CA MET A 322 -2.14 6.88 -26.42
C MET A 322 -0.67 6.57 -26.73
N SER A 323 -0.11 5.59 -26.01
CA SER A 323 1.29 5.22 -26.16
C SER A 323 1.42 3.70 -26.15
N THR A 324 2.55 3.19 -26.68
CA THR A 324 2.88 1.77 -26.64
C THR A 324 3.25 1.27 -25.24
N LYS A 325 3.44 2.19 -24.28
CA LYS A 325 3.72 1.85 -22.88
C LYS A 325 2.42 1.86 -22.08
N PRO A 326 2.12 0.80 -21.30
CA PRO A 326 0.92 0.78 -20.47
C PRO A 326 0.96 1.91 -19.43
N SER A 327 -0.18 2.49 -19.14
CA SER A 327 -0.32 3.38 -17.98
C SER A 327 -0.13 2.57 -16.71
N ARG A 328 0.62 3.13 -15.76
CA ARG A 328 0.83 2.53 -14.43
C ARG A 328 -0.04 3.17 -13.35
N LEU A 329 -0.90 4.13 -13.73
CA LEU A 329 -1.80 4.80 -12.79
C LEU A 329 -2.84 3.82 -12.25
N ASN A 330 -2.94 3.74 -10.94
CA ASN A 330 -3.89 2.90 -10.22
C ASN A 330 -4.47 3.65 -9.00
N MET A 331 -5.41 3.04 -8.26
CA MET A 331 -6.02 3.65 -7.07
C MET A 331 -5.00 3.96 -5.96
N ASP A 332 -3.87 3.29 -5.98
CA ASP A 332 -2.80 3.48 -5.02
C ASP A 332 -1.99 4.77 -5.28
N ASP A 333 -2.12 5.34 -6.47
CA ASP A 333 -1.54 6.64 -6.81
C ASP A 333 -2.41 7.82 -6.34
N LEU A 334 -3.58 7.56 -5.76
CA LEU A 334 -4.38 8.61 -5.12
C LEU A 334 -3.74 9.07 -3.81
N PRO A 335 -3.82 10.37 -3.47
CA PRO A 335 -3.34 10.81 -2.18
C PRO A 335 -4.16 10.18 -1.05
N PRO A 336 -3.57 10.02 0.15
CA PRO A 336 -4.33 9.61 1.32
C PRO A 336 -5.54 10.50 1.54
N ARG A 337 -6.67 9.87 1.86
CA ARG A 337 -7.90 10.59 2.21
C ARG A 337 -7.66 11.69 3.25
N THR A 338 -6.76 11.49 4.20
CA THR A 338 -6.41 12.49 5.22
C THR A 338 -5.96 13.80 4.61
N TYR A 339 -5.22 13.80 3.48
CA TYR A 339 -4.69 15.03 2.89
C TYR A 339 -5.80 15.91 2.31
N ILE A 340 -6.75 15.29 1.61
CA ILE A 340 -7.88 16.03 1.05
C ILE A 340 -8.85 16.48 2.14
N ASN A 341 -9.08 15.67 3.17
CA ASN A 341 -9.94 16.03 4.31
C ASN A 341 -9.35 17.21 5.09
N VAL A 342 -8.03 17.24 5.34
CA VAL A 342 -7.34 18.39 5.96
C VAL A 342 -7.46 19.65 5.10
N LEU A 343 -7.29 19.53 3.78
CA LEU A 343 -7.48 20.66 2.87
C LEU A 343 -8.91 21.19 2.92
N LEU A 344 -9.91 20.32 2.84
CA LEU A 344 -11.32 20.70 2.87
C LEU A 344 -11.76 21.24 4.23
N GLN A 345 -11.18 20.76 5.34
CA GLN A 345 -11.35 21.38 6.65
C GLN A 345 -10.81 22.82 6.64
N GLY A 346 -9.62 23.02 6.09
CA GLY A 346 -9.06 24.36 5.90
C GLY A 346 -9.95 25.27 5.03
N VAL A 347 -10.57 24.72 4.00
CA VAL A 347 -11.58 25.44 3.20
C VAL A 347 -12.75 25.87 4.09
N LEU A 348 -13.34 24.92 4.84
CA LEU A 348 -14.47 25.18 5.74
C LEU A 348 -14.16 26.30 6.75
N ASP A 349 -12.96 26.29 7.32
CA ASP A 349 -12.51 27.28 8.30
C ASP A 349 -12.27 28.66 7.69
N SER A 350 -11.89 28.71 6.39
CA SER A 350 -11.53 29.93 5.67
C SER A 350 -12.70 30.58 4.92
N LEU A 351 -13.85 29.89 4.79
CA LEU A 351 -15.01 30.43 4.08
C LEU A 351 -15.50 31.73 4.73
N PRO A 352 -15.60 32.86 3.98
CA PRO A 352 -16.05 34.13 4.52
C PRO A 352 -17.56 34.08 4.87
N PRO A 353 -17.96 34.57 6.07
CA PRO A 353 -19.34 34.59 6.45
C PRO A 353 -20.16 35.60 5.60
N VAL A 354 -21.45 35.36 5.49
CA VAL A 354 -22.37 36.34 4.88
C VAL A 354 -22.43 37.61 5.77
N PRO A 355 -22.22 38.82 5.23
CA PRO A 355 -22.31 40.05 5.98
C PRO A 355 -23.73 40.17 6.61
N GLN A 356 -23.80 40.30 7.90
CA GLN A 356 -25.09 40.61 8.57
C GLN A 356 -25.58 42.01 8.14
N PRO A 357 -26.87 42.16 7.81
CA PRO A 357 -27.40 43.49 7.52
C PRO A 357 -27.22 44.36 8.77
N THR A 358 -26.45 45.43 8.64
CA THR A 358 -26.32 46.43 9.69
C THR A 358 -27.71 47.01 9.92
N SER A 359 -28.30 46.70 11.07
CA SER A 359 -29.52 47.36 11.56
C SER A 359 -29.17 48.83 11.78
N HIS A 360 -29.48 49.66 10.79
CA HIS A 360 -29.53 51.09 10.99
C HIS A 360 -30.68 51.35 11.98
N VAL A 361 -30.32 51.45 13.25
CA VAL A 361 -31.20 52.11 14.25
C VAL A 361 -31.24 53.55 13.82
N GLY A 362 -32.29 53.91 13.08
CA GLY A 362 -32.64 55.32 12.83
C GLY A 362 -32.92 56.02 14.13
N GLY A 363 -31.98 56.82 14.58
CA GLY A 363 -32.21 57.80 15.63
C GLY A 363 -33.07 58.93 15.04
N ALA A 364 -34.28 59.04 15.55
CA ALA A 364 -35.11 60.22 15.40
C ALA A 364 -34.68 61.35 16.37
#